data_91d9ce165a6278aa5700549c815de5e6
#
_entry.id   91d9ce165a6278aa5700549c815de5e6
#
_cell.length_a   1.000
_cell.length_b   1.000
_cell.length_c   1.000
_cell.angle_alpha   90.00
_cell.angle_beta   90.00
_cell.angle_gamma   90.00
#
_symmetry.space_group_name_H-M   'P 1'
#
loop_
_entity.id
_entity.type
_entity.pdbx_description
1 polymer ?
#
loop_
_entity_poly.entity_id
_entity_poly.type
_entity_poly.pdbx_seq_one_letter_code
_entity_poly.pdbx_strand_id
1 'polypeptide(L)'
;MFTSRRLIVVASAVALLSGCASPNPYDNQGQADGGSSGMSKTAKYGGLGALAGALAGAAIDHNNRGKGALIGAAVVGASAAGYGYYADQQEKKLRASMANTGVEVQRQGDQIKLIMPGNITFATDSANIAPSFYQPLNNLANSLREFNQNQIEIVGYTDSTGSRQHNMDLSQRRAQSVATYLTSQGVSSANLSARGAGPDNPIASNADVNGRAQNRRVEVNLKAIPGQQYQQPGQQYQQPYQQQGQQY
;
A
#
# COMPACT_ATOMS: atom_id res chain seq x y z
N MET A 1 -41.13 -29.09 -45.09
CA MET A 1 -39.75 -29.34 -44.64
C MET A 1 -39.57 -28.70 -43.29
N PHE A 2 -39.60 -29.52 -42.22
CA PHE A 2 -39.52 -29.07 -40.82
C PHE A 2 -38.10 -29.17 -40.35
N THR A 3 -37.51 -28.09 -39.87
CA THR A 3 -36.19 -28.09 -39.19
C THR A 3 -36.39 -27.78 -37.69
N SER A 4 -36.17 -28.82 -36.89
CA SER A 4 -36.19 -28.81 -35.43
C SER A 4 -35.17 -27.85 -34.81
N ARG A 5 -35.63 -26.91 -34.02
CA ARG A 5 -34.83 -26.14 -33.05
C ARG A 5 -34.56 -27.00 -31.81
N ARG A 6 -33.33 -27.40 -31.58
CA ARG A 6 -32.92 -28.02 -30.32
C ARG A 6 -32.55 -26.92 -29.32
N LEU A 7 -33.35 -26.77 -28.28
CA LEU A 7 -33.05 -26.02 -27.07
C LEU A 7 -32.01 -26.82 -26.27
N ILE A 8 -30.83 -26.23 -26.07
CA ILE A 8 -29.83 -26.75 -25.13
C ILE A 8 -30.03 -25.98 -23.82
N VAL A 9 -30.56 -26.67 -22.82
CA VAL A 9 -30.63 -26.20 -21.42
C VAL A 9 -29.24 -26.45 -20.81
N VAL A 10 -28.50 -25.40 -20.52
CA VAL A 10 -27.25 -25.49 -19.74
C VAL A 10 -27.61 -25.42 -18.27
N ALA A 11 -27.58 -26.55 -17.61
CA ALA A 11 -27.69 -26.63 -16.16
C ALA A 11 -26.37 -26.22 -15.52
N SER A 12 -26.37 -25.10 -14.81
CA SER A 12 -25.21 -24.61 -14.05
C SER A 12 -25.10 -25.40 -12.74
N ALA A 13 -24.20 -26.38 -12.69
CA ALA A 13 -23.83 -27.04 -11.44
C ALA A 13 -22.78 -26.17 -10.72
N VAL A 14 -23.18 -25.50 -9.65
CA VAL A 14 -22.27 -24.86 -8.70
C VAL A 14 -21.74 -25.94 -7.75
N ALA A 15 -20.54 -26.43 -8.03
CA ALA A 15 -19.81 -27.32 -7.11
C ALA A 15 -19.11 -26.47 -6.04
N LEU A 16 -19.63 -26.53 -4.80
CA LEU A 16 -18.96 -26.02 -3.61
C LEU A 16 -17.79 -26.96 -3.28
N LEU A 17 -16.57 -26.57 -3.63
CA LEU A 17 -15.36 -27.21 -3.18
C LEU A 17 -15.08 -26.76 -1.74
N SER A 18 -15.49 -27.56 -0.77
CA SER A 18 -15.03 -27.48 0.61
C SER A 18 -13.58 -27.99 0.67
N GLY A 19 -12.63 -27.07 0.60
CA GLY A 19 -11.21 -27.36 0.84
C GLY A 19 -10.96 -27.65 2.31
N CYS A 20 -10.59 -28.89 2.64
CA CYS A 20 -10.09 -29.27 3.96
C CYS A 20 -8.74 -28.56 4.21
N ALA A 21 -8.72 -27.58 5.09
CA ALA A 21 -7.49 -27.03 5.65
C ALA A 21 -6.95 -28.02 6.69
N SER A 22 -5.75 -28.56 6.46
CA SER A 22 -5.04 -29.35 7.46
C SER A 22 -4.61 -28.43 8.62
N PRO A 23 -4.86 -28.80 9.89
CA PRO A 23 -4.42 -28.00 11.02
C PRO A 23 -2.91 -28.10 11.21
N ASN A 24 -2.27 -26.96 11.36
CA ASN A 24 -0.85 -26.84 11.68
C ASN A 24 -0.65 -27.15 13.19
N PRO A 25 0.25 -28.06 13.61
CA PRO A 25 0.33 -28.53 15.00
C PRO A 25 0.96 -27.56 16.01
N TYR A 26 1.23 -26.31 15.63
CA TYR A 26 1.84 -25.31 16.51
C TYR A 26 0.91 -24.18 16.97
N ASP A 27 -0.40 -24.26 16.69
CA ASP A 27 -1.36 -23.26 17.19
C ASP A 27 -2.04 -23.79 18.45
N ASN A 28 -1.42 -23.54 19.61
CA ASN A 28 -2.03 -23.83 20.89
C ASN A 28 -2.11 -22.58 21.76
N GLN A 29 -3.34 -22.27 22.17
CA GLN A 29 -3.82 -21.36 23.21
C GLN A 29 -4.11 -19.91 22.87
N GLY A 30 -5.41 -19.61 22.82
CA GLY A 30 -5.98 -18.26 22.84
C GLY A 30 -7.48 -18.28 22.70
N GLN A 31 -8.18 -18.60 23.79
CA GLN A 31 -9.55 -18.18 24.21
C GLN A 31 -10.57 -17.77 23.15
N ALA A 32 -11.64 -18.54 23.09
CA ALA A 32 -12.86 -18.24 22.35
C ALA A 32 -13.61 -17.08 23.03
N ASP A 33 -13.77 -15.96 22.31
CA ASP A 33 -14.86 -15.02 22.55
C ASP A 33 -15.64 -14.87 21.26
N GLY A 34 -16.96 -15.11 21.38
CA GLY A 34 -17.90 -15.12 20.27
C GLY A 34 -18.14 -13.72 19.68
N GLY A 35 -17.82 -13.57 18.40
CA GLY A 35 -18.11 -12.35 17.65
C GLY A 35 -17.59 -12.43 16.22
N SER A 36 -18.49 -12.58 15.25
CA SER A 36 -18.33 -12.46 13.79
C SER A 36 -16.97 -12.83 13.20
N SER A 37 -16.91 -13.97 12.54
CA SER A 37 -15.77 -14.47 11.77
C SER A 37 -15.32 -13.48 10.69
N GLY A 38 -14.51 -12.50 11.08
CA GLY A 38 -13.80 -11.65 10.14
C GLY A 38 -12.71 -12.47 9.45
N MET A 39 -12.85 -12.76 8.16
CA MET A 39 -11.77 -13.33 7.35
C MET A 39 -10.49 -12.54 7.58
N SER A 40 -9.35 -13.23 7.77
CA SER A 40 -8.07 -12.56 7.92
C SER A 40 -7.82 -11.59 6.75
N LYS A 41 -7.14 -10.48 7.00
CA LYS A 41 -6.83 -9.49 5.95
C LYS A 41 -6.12 -10.14 4.75
N THR A 42 -5.23 -11.08 5.02
CA THR A 42 -4.53 -11.88 4.01
C THR A 42 -5.50 -12.71 3.15
N ALA A 43 -6.54 -13.30 3.74
CA ALA A 43 -7.55 -14.05 2.99
C ALA A 43 -8.43 -13.14 2.13
N LYS A 44 -8.75 -11.94 2.60
CA LYS A 44 -9.51 -10.95 1.80
C LYS A 44 -8.71 -10.47 0.58
N TYR A 45 -7.45 -10.10 0.75
CA TYR A 45 -6.62 -9.59 -0.34
C TYR A 45 -6.20 -10.70 -1.31
N GLY A 46 -5.82 -11.87 -0.79
CA GLY A 46 -5.48 -13.03 -1.62
C GLY A 46 -6.67 -13.52 -2.46
N GLY A 47 -7.88 -13.53 -1.89
CA GLY A 47 -9.10 -13.93 -2.59
C GLY A 47 -9.48 -12.98 -3.73
N LEU A 48 -9.44 -11.67 -3.50
CA LEU A 48 -9.75 -10.67 -4.54
C LEU A 48 -8.69 -10.66 -5.65
N GLY A 49 -7.40 -10.77 -5.29
CA GLY A 49 -6.31 -10.86 -6.27
C GLY A 49 -6.40 -12.13 -7.11
N ALA A 50 -6.75 -13.26 -6.52
CA ALA A 50 -6.93 -14.52 -7.24
C ALA A 50 -8.08 -14.45 -8.26
N LEU A 51 -9.21 -13.81 -7.92
CA LEU A 51 -10.31 -13.61 -8.86
C LEU A 51 -9.93 -12.72 -10.04
N ALA A 52 -9.28 -11.58 -9.76
CA ALA A 52 -8.82 -10.67 -10.81
C ALA A 52 -7.78 -11.33 -11.73
N GLY A 53 -6.82 -12.08 -11.14
CA GLY A 53 -5.82 -12.82 -11.89
C GLY A 53 -6.39 -13.96 -12.72
N ALA A 54 -7.40 -14.66 -12.22
CA ALA A 54 -8.09 -15.72 -12.96
C ALA A 54 -8.78 -15.18 -14.21
N LEU A 55 -9.45 -14.03 -14.11
CA LEU A 55 -10.09 -13.38 -15.27
C LEU A 55 -9.06 -12.90 -16.29
N ALA A 56 -7.98 -12.27 -15.87
CA ALA A 56 -6.91 -11.82 -16.76
C ALA A 56 -6.19 -12.99 -17.43
N GLY A 57 -5.83 -14.04 -16.67
CA GLY A 57 -5.17 -15.23 -17.19
C GLY A 57 -6.02 -16.00 -18.21
N ALA A 58 -7.33 -16.13 -17.97
CA ALA A 58 -8.26 -16.75 -18.89
C ALA A 58 -8.42 -15.96 -20.21
N ALA A 59 -8.21 -14.63 -20.17
CA ALA A 59 -8.26 -13.79 -21.36
C ALA A 59 -7.00 -13.90 -22.24
N ILE A 60 -5.84 -14.17 -21.60
CA ILE A 60 -4.53 -14.26 -22.30
C ILE A 60 -4.36 -15.63 -22.99
N ASP A 61 -4.73 -16.72 -22.33
CA ASP A 61 -4.63 -18.07 -22.92
C ASP A 61 -5.95 -18.53 -23.54
N HIS A 62 -6.14 -18.22 -24.80
CA HIS A 62 -7.37 -18.52 -25.54
C HIS A 62 -7.56 -20.02 -25.78
N ASN A 63 -6.46 -20.80 -25.82
CA ASN A 63 -6.50 -22.23 -26.11
C ASN A 63 -6.68 -23.10 -24.87
N ASN A 64 -6.29 -22.57 -23.68
CA ASN A 64 -6.38 -23.27 -22.39
C ASN A 64 -6.83 -22.35 -21.27
N ARG A 65 -8.02 -21.77 -21.40
CA ARG A 65 -8.58 -20.81 -20.46
C ARG A 65 -8.52 -21.25 -18.99
N GLY A 66 -8.69 -22.54 -18.73
CA GLY A 66 -8.60 -23.10 -17.37
C GLY A 66 -7.18 -23.03 -16.80
N LYS A 67 -6.14 -23.33 -17.59
CA LYS A 67 -4.74 -23.21 -17.15
C LYS A 67 -4.32 -21.77 -17.02
N GLY A 68 -4.69 -20.89 -17.96
CA GLY A 68 -4.43 -19.46 -17.88
C GLY A 68 -5.07 -18.83 -16.64
N ALA A 69 -6.33 -19.20 -16.34
CA ALA A 69 -7.02 -18.73 -15.13
C ALA A 69 -6.34 -19.18 -13.84
N LEU A 70 -5.88 -20.44 -13.76
CA LEU A 70 -5.16 -20.96 -12.59
C LEU A 70 -3.82 -20.27 -12.40
N ILE A 71 -3.03 -20.09 -13.47
CA ILE A 71 -1.75 -19.40 -13.39
C ILE A 71 -1.96 -17.92 -13.01
N GLY A 72 -2.92 -17.25 -13.67
CA GLY A 72 -3.24 -15.86 -13.34
C GLY A 72 -3.73 -15.69 -11.91
N ALA A 73 -4.58 -16.57 -11.40
CA ALA A 73 -5.04 -16.57 -10.03
C ALA A 73 -3.90 -16.78 -9.02
N ALA A 74 -2.99 -17.71 -9.32
CA ALA A 74 -1.84 -18.00 -8.46
C ALA A 74 -0.86 -16.82 -8.39
N VAL A 75 -0.55 -16.19 -9.53
CA VAL A 75 0.42 -15.09 -9.59
C VAL A 75 -0.13 -13.83 -8.92
N VAL A 76 -1.35 -13.40 -9.28
CA VAL A 76 -1.93 -12.16 -8.73
C VAL A 76 -2.41 -12.35 -7.30
N GLY A 77 -2.97 -13.52 -6.97
CA GLY A 77 -3.41 -13.84 -5.62
C GLY A 77 -2.27 -13.91 -4.61
N ALA A 78 -1.14 -14.53 -4.98
CA ALA A 78 0.03 -14.65 -4.13
C ALA A 78 0.72 -13.28 -3.91
N SER A 79 0.82 -12.44 -4.96
CA SER A 79 1.41 -11.11 -4.84
C SER A 79 0.54 -10.16 -3.99
N ALA A 80 -0.78 -10.21 -4.14
CA ALA A 80 -1.70 -9.40 -3.35
C ALA A 80 -1.69 -9.83 -1.86
N ALA A 81 -1.66 -11.14 -1.57
CA ALA A 81 -1.55 -11.65 -0.21
C ALA A 81 -0.20 -11.27 0.43
N GLY A 82 0.90 -11.36 -0.33
CA GLY A 82 2.23 -10.97 0.11
C GLY A 82 2.32 -9.48 0.45
N TYR A 83 1.72 -8.61 -0.37
CA TYR A 83 1.69 -7.18 -0.08
C TYR A 83 0.83 -6.84 1.13
N GLY A 84 -0.33 -7.49 1.31
CA GLY A 84 -1.19 -7.27 2.47
C GLY A 84 -0.44 -7.48 3.79
N TYR A 85 0.29 -8.60 3.92
CA TYR A 85 1.13 -8.87 5.09
C TYR A 85 2.28 -7.86 5.25
N TYR A 86 3.00 -7.56 4.17
CA TYR A 86 4.08 -6.58 4.14
C TYR A 86 3.61 -5.20 4.61
N ALA A 87 2.48 -4.74 4.08
CA ALA A 87 1.91 -3.45 4.44
C ALA A 87 1.34 -3.44 5.88
N ASP A 88 0.82 -4.56 6.39
CA ASP A 88 0.36 -4.66 7.78
C ASP A 88 1.54 -4.53 8.76
N GLN A 89 2.70 -5.13 8.46
CA GLN A 89 3.91 -4.96 9.28
C GLN A 89 4.45 -3.55 9.21
N GLN A 90 4.48 -2.94 8.02
CA GLN A 90 4.90 -1.55 7.84
C GLN A 90 3.98 -0.58 8.57
N GLU A 91 2.65 -0.74 8.44
CA GLU A 91 1.67 0.08 9.15
C GLU A 91 1.87 0.03 10.66
N LYS A 92 2.01 -1.18 11.22
CA LYS A 92 2.26 -1.37 12.66
C LYS A 92 3.50 -0.63 13.12
N LYS A 93 4.60 -0.74 12.37
CA LYS A 93 5.85 -0.05 12.69
C LYS A 93 5.71 1.47 12.57
N LEU A 94 5.07 1.96 11.50
CA LEU A 94 4.81 3.39 11.31
C LEU A 94 3.95 3.96 12.44
N ARG A 95 2.85 3.31 12.81
CA ARG A 95 2.01 3.76 13.94
C ARG A 95 2.79 3.85 15.24
N ALA A 96 3.65 2.86 15.53
CA ALA A 96 4.48 2.88 16.73
C ALA A 96 5.51 4.02 16.71
N SER A 97 6.20 4.23 15.58
CA SER A 97 7.25 5.24 15.46
C SER A 97 6.74 6.66 15.29
N MET A 98 5.48 6.83 14.85
CA MET A 98 4.82 8.14 14.70
C MET A 98 3.97 8.53 15.91
N ALA A 99 3.88 7.69 16.93
CA ALA A 99 3.14 8.02 18.15
C ALA A 99 3.67 9.34 18.77
N ASN A 100 2.74 10.22 19.13
CA ASN A 100 3.03 11.53 19.74
C ASN A 100 3.82 12.52 18.85
N THR A 101 3.97 12.26 17.56
CA THR A 101 4.65 13.18 16.63
C THR A 101 3.70 14.16 15.93
N GLY A 102 2.40 13.97 16.07
CA GLY A 102 1.37 14.69 15.32
C GLY A 102 1.15 14.18 13.88
N VAL A 103 1.88 13.17 13.45
CA VAL A 103 1.67 12.49 12.15
C VAL A 103 0.57 11.45 12.30
N GLU A 104 -0.44 11.50 11.45
CA GLU A 104 -1.51 10.53 11.40
C GLU A 104 -1.20 9.43 10.39
N VAL A 105 -1.34 8.16 10.78
CA VAL A 105 -1.15 7.00 9.90
C VAL A 105 -2.51 6.36 9.62
N GLN A 106 -2.96 6.44 8.38
CA GLN A 106 -4.22 5.87 7.90
C GLN A 106 -3.96 4.70 6.97
N ARG A 107 -4.81 3.66 7.03
CA ARG A 107 -4.85 2.56 6.08
C ARG A 107 -6.08 2.69 5.19
N GLN A 108 -5.89 2.66 3.88
CA GLN A 108 -6.95 2.68 2.88
C GLN A 108 -6.75 1.51 1.90
N GLY A 109 -7.38 0.36 2.20
CA GLY A 109 -7.15 -0.85 1.41
C GLY A 109 -5.68 -1.27 1.43
N ASP A 110 -5.05 -1.31 0.25
CA ASP A 110 -3.63 -1.64 0.08
C ASP A 110 -2.69 -0.42 0.18
N GLN A 111 -3.21 0.72 0.58
CA GLN A 111 -2.46 1.96 0.68
C GLN A 111 -2.25 2.35 2.14
N ILE A 112 -1.04 2.80 2.49
CA ILE A 112 -0.78 3.48 3.75
C ILE A 112 -0.58 4.96 3.44
N LYS A 113 -1.35 5.82 4.10
CA LYS A 113 -1.26 7.27 4.01
C LYS A 113 -0.76 7.83 5.33
N LEU A 114 0.29 8.64 5.27
CA LEU A 114 0.75 9.44 6.40
C LEU A 114 0.35 10.89 6.13
N ILE A 115 -0.33 11.51 7.09
CA ILE A 115 -0.75 12.92 7.04
C ILE A 115 0.11 13.70 8.02
N MET A 116 0.90 14.62 7.48
CA MET A 116 1.79 15.52 8.24
C MET A 116 1.18 16.91 8.24
N PRO A 117 0.67 17.42 9.39
CA PRO A 117 0.14 18.77 9.50
C PRO A 117 1.22 19.81 9.18
N GLY A 118 0.89 20.79 8.32
CA GLY A 118 1.85 21.76 7.83
C GLY A 118 2.43 22.67 8.90
N ASN A 119 1.66 22.98 9.94
CA ASN A 119 2.07 23.86 11.04
C ASN A 119 3.17 23.28 11.95
N ILE A 120 3.30 21.97 12.02
CA ILE A 120 4.38 21.30 12.76
C ILE A 120 5.53 20.86 11.85
N THR A 121 5.23 20.65 10.56
CA THR A 121 6.23 20.18 9.58
C THR A 121 7.10 21.32 9.05
N PHE A 122 6.54 22.53 8.89
CA PHE A 122 7.21 23.68 8.28
C PHE A 122 7.05 24.93 9.12
N ALA A 123 8.00 25.87 8.98
CA ALA A 123 7.80 27.23 9.44
C ALA A 123 6.67 27.92 8.66
N THR A 124 6.09 28.98 9.23
CA THR A 124 4.98 29.73 8.61
C THR A 124 5.39 30.23 7.22
N ASP A 125 4.52 30.04 6.23
CA ASP A 125 4.71 30.40 4.81
C ASP A 125 6.06 29.96 4.23
N SER A 126 6.60 28.84 4.71
CA SER A 126 7.90 28.31 4.33
C SER A 126 7.78 26.86 3.86
N ALA A 127 8.76 26.44 3.09
CA ALA A 127 9.01 25.05 2.71
C ALA A 127 10.19 24.47 3.52
N ASN A 128 10.80 25.23 4.44
CA ASN A 128 11.86 24.72 5.29
C ASN A 128 11.26 23.84 6.38
N ILE A 129 11.79 22.64 6.50
CA ILE A 129 11.37 21.66 7.51
C ILE A 129 11.72 22.22 8.90
N ALA A 130 10.75 22.21 9.79
CA ALA A 130 10.97 22.64 11.17
C ALA A 130 11.94 21.69 11.89
N PRO A 131 12.86 22.22 12.72
CA PRO A 131 13.85 21.38 13.43
C PRO A 131 13.23 20.26 14.27
N SER A 132 12.08 20.51 14.88
CA SER A 132 11.32 19.52 15.65
C SER A 132 10.78 18.36 14.81
N PHE A 133 10.69 18.53 13.49
CA PHE A 133 10.12 17.53 12.61
C PHE A 133 11.15 16.59 11.95
N TYR A 134 12.44 16.85 12.15
CA TYR A 134 13.49 15.95 11.64
C TYR A 134 13.41 14.54 12.25
N GLN A 135 13.09 14.43 13.54
CA GLN A 135 12.99 13.12 14.18
C GLN A 135 11.83 12.28 13.61
N PRO A 136 10.60 12.79 13.43
CA PRO A 136 9.55 12.10 12.67
C PRO A 136 9.95 11.68 11.27
N LEU A 137 10.64 12.55 10.53
CA LEU A 137 11.11 12.22 9.18
C LEU A 137 12.22 11.15 9.18
N ASN A 138 13.10 11.13 10.17
CA ASN A 138 14.09 10.06 10.34
C ASN A 138 13.41 8.71 10.62
N ASN A 139 12.39 8.70 11.46
CA ASN A 139 11.59 7.51 11.74
C ASN A 139 10.90 6.99 10.47
N LEU A 140 10.35 7.91 9.66
CA LEU A 140 9.77 7.58 8.36
C LEU A 140 10.83 7.01 7.41
N ALA A 141 11.98 7.68 7.27
CA ALA A 141 13.07 7.23 6.41
C ALA A 141 13.56 5.82 6.79
N ASN A 142 13.72 5.54 8.09
CA ASN A 142 14.09 4.22 8.59
C ASN A 142 13.07 3.15 8.19
N SER A 143 11.77 3.45 8.36
CA SER A 143 10.71 2.55 7.92
C SER A 143 10.72 2.33 6.41
N LEU A 144 10.91 3.39 5.60
CA LEU A 144 10.93 3.29 4.14
C LEU A 144 12.16 2.55 3.59
N ARG A 145 13.29 2.58 4.29
CA ARG A 145 14.48 1.78 3.94
C ARG A 145 14.30 0.31 4.26
N GLU A 146 13.67 0.00 5.39
CA GLU A 146 13.36 -1.38 5.78
C GLU A 146 12.27 -1.99 4.90
N PHE A 147 11.21 -1.22 4.64
CA PHE A 147 10.10 -1.56 3.76
C PHE A 147 10.26 -0.85 2.42
N ASN A 148 11.24 -1.27 1.61
CA ASN A 148 11.68 -0.58 0.40
C ASN A 148 10.92 -0.97 -0.88
N GLN A 149 9.88 -1.79 -0.77
CA GLN A 149 9.11 -2.33 -1.90
C GLN A 149 7.80 -1.55 -2.12
N ASN A 150 7.81 -0.24 -1.88
CA ASN A 150 6.67 0.64 -2.09
C ASN A 150 6.93 1.65 -3.20
N GLN A 151 5.89 2.02 -3.91
CA GLN A 151 5.83 3.29 -4.61
C GLN A 151 5.46 4.37 -3.59
N ILE A 152 6.23 5.46 -3.55
CA ILE A 152 6.10 6.56 -2.59
C ILE A 152 5.67 7.81 -3.36
N GLU A 153 4.50 8.34 -3.03
CA GLU A 153 4.01 9.60 -3.58
C GLU A 153 3.88 10.62 -2.45
N ILE A 154 4.56 11.75 -2.57
CA ILE A 154 4.51 12.87 -1.61
C ILE A 154 3.71 14.00 -2.24
N VAL A 155 2.62 14.41 -1.58
CA VAL A 155 1.73 15.45 -2.08
C VAL A 155 1.60 16.56 -1.06
N GLY A 156 1.95 17.79 -1.45
CA GLY A 156 1.76 18.99 -0.63
C GLY A 156 0.41 19.64 -0.91
N TYR A 157 -0.23 20.14 0.14
CA TYR A 157 -1.50 20.86 0.09
C TYR A 157 -1.42 22.17 0.88
N THR A 158 -2.25 23.13 0.48
CA THR A 158 -2.45 24.40 1.19
C THR A 158 -3.92 24.56 1.57
N ASP A 159 -4.24 25.58 2.34
CA ASP A 159 -5.60 26.09 2.41
C ASP A 159 -5.90 26.98 1.18
N SER A 160 -7.12 27.54 1.13
CA SER A 160 -7.57 28.40 0.03
C SER A 160 -7.14 29.86 0.16
N THR A 161 -6.33 30.23 1.15
CA THR A 161 -5.91 31.62 1.37
C THR A 161 -4.83 32.03 0.37
N GLY A 162 -4.98 33.19 -0.24
CA GLY A 162 -4.04 33.71 -1.24
C GLY A 162 -4.30 33.25 -2.66
N SER A 163 -3.35 33.51 -3.56
CA SER A 163 -3.50 33.15 -4.97
C SER A 163 -3.27 31.65 -5.19
N ARG A 164 -4.00 31.09 -6.16
CA ARG A 164 -3.83 29.69 -6.55
C ARG A 164 -2.39 29.39 -6.99
N GLN A 165 -1.77 30.29 -7.76
CA GLN A 165 -0.40 30.10 -8.23
C GLN A 165 0.59 30.02 -7.08
N HIS A 166 0.53 30.96 -6.12
CA HIS A 166 1.37 30.91 -4.92
C HIS A 166 1.20 29.60 -4.15
N ASN A 167 -0.04 29.16 -3.96
CA ASN A 167 -0.35 27.92 -3.24
C ASN A 167 0.17 26.65 -3.97
N MET A 168 0.07 26.62 -5.30
CA MET A 168 0.65 25.53 -6.10
C MET A 168 2.17 25.47 -5.92
N ASP A 169 2.85 26.62 -6.03
CA ASP A 169 4.30 26.71 -5.89
C ASP A 169 4.76 26.36 -4.45
N LEU A 170 4.05 26.85 -3.43
CA LEU A 170 4.36 26.55 -2.03
C LEU A 170 4.20 25.05 -1.72
N SER A 171 3.09 24.47 -2.16
CA SER A 171 2.82 23.04 -1.94
C SER A 171 3.83 22.14 -2.66
N GLN A 172 4.24 22.52 -3.90
CA GLN A 172 5.28 21.82 -4.65
C GLN A 172 6.63 21.87 -3.89
N ARG A 173 7.05 23.05 -3.44
CA ARG A 173 8.29 23.19 -2.67
C ARG A 173 8.27 22.38 -1.37
N ARG A 174 7.13 22.35 -0.65
CA ARG A 174 6.96 21.56 0.58
C ARG A 174 7.10 20.07 0.32
N ALA A 175 6.42 19.55 -0.70
CA ALA A 175 6.54 18.15 -1.09
C ALA A 175 7.99 17.80 -1.48
N GLN A 176 8.65 18.69 -2.23
CA GLN A 176 10.03 18.52 -2.64
C GLN A 176 11.02 18.54 -1.46
N SER A 177 10.81 19.39 -0.45
CA SER A 177 11.66 19.44 0.75
C SER A 177 11.60 18.13 1.52
N VAL A 178 10.41 17.55 1.69
CA VAL A 178 10.24 16.22 2.31
C VAL A 178 10.92 15.13 1.47
N ALA A 179 10.72 15.14 0.15
CA ALA A 179 11.33 14.17 -0.76
C ALA A 179 12.87 14.24 -0.71
N THR A 180 13.43 15.44 -0.79
CA THR A 180 14.88 15.68 -0.71
C THR A 180 15.44 15.21 0.64
N TYR A 181 14.74 15.49 1.73
CA TYR A 181 15.15 15.01 3.04
C TYR A 181 15.16 13.49 3.12
N LEU A 182 14.08 12.82 2.72
CA LEU A 182 14.00 11.35 2.74
C LEU A 182 15.09 10.69 1.88
N THR A 183 15.38 11.25 0.70
CA THR A 183 16.45 10.74 -0.15
C THR A 183 17.84 10.96 0.46
N SER A 184 18.09 12.09 1.13
CA SER A 184 19.33 12.34 1.87
C SER A 184 19.53 11.37 3.03
N GLN A 185 18.43 10.81 3.57
CA GLN A 185 18.44 9.76 4.58
C GLN A 185 18.51 8.34 3.99
N GLY A 186 18.77 8.20 2.70
CA GLY A 186 18.98 6.91 2.03
C GLY A 186 17.73 6.22 1.52
N VAL A 187 16.57 6.91 1.47
CA VAL A 187 15.38 6.39 0.77
C VAL A 187 15.61 6.45 -0.73
N SER A 188 15.35 5.34 -1.43
CA SER A 188 15.53 5.27 -2.89
C SER A 188 14.63 6.26 -3.64
N SER A 189 15.23 7.07 -4.51
CA SER A 189 14.50 7.99 -5.38
C SER A 189 13.79 7.32 -6.54
N ALA A 190 14.12 6.05 -6.86
CA ALA A 190 13.57 5.34 -8.02
C ALA A 190 12.05 5.17 -7.97
N ASN A 191 11.50 5.00 -6.75
CA ASN A 191 10.07 4.80 -6.52
C ASN A 191 9.42 5.98 -5.79
N LEU A 192 10.09 7.14 -5.74
CA LEU A 192 9.63 8.31 -5.01
C LEU A 192 9.26 9.43 -5.98
N SER A 193 8.06 10.00 -5.81
CA SER A 193 7.59 11.17 -6.54
C SER A 193 7.09 12.24 -5.59
N ALA A 194 7.23 13.52 -5.99
CA ALA A 194 6.78 14.65 -5.19
C ALA A 194 6.02 15.65 -6.06
N ARG A 195 4.83 16.07 -5.63
CA ARG A 195 4.01 17.06 -6.32
C ARG A 195 3.26 17.98 -5.38
N GLY A 196 2.99 19.19 -5.85
CA GLY A 196 2.05 20.11 -5.22
C GLY A 196 0.64 19.93 -5.76
N ALA A 197 -0.34 20.03 -4.88
CA ALA A 197 -1.76 20.08 -5.21
C ALA A 197 -2.39 21.43 -4.82
N GLY A 198 -1.63 22.32 -4.17
CA GLY A 198 -2.14 23.61 -3.74
C GLY A 198 -3.39 23.51 -2.89
N PRO A 199 -4.43 24.32 -3.16
CA PRO A 199 -5.68 24.32 -2.40
C PRO A 199 -6.66 23.22 -2.86
N ASP A 200 -6.27 22.35 -3.79
CA ASP A 200 -7.14 21.31 -4.31
C ASP A 200 -7.29 20.17 -3.29
N ASN A 201 -8.44 19.49 -3.34
CA ASN A 201 -8.78 18.38 -2.45
C ASN A 201 -8.70 18.73 -0.96
N PRO A 202 -9.46 19.72 -0.49
CA PRO A 202 -9.55 20.04 0.93
C PRO A 202 -10.17 18.87 1.69
N ILE A 203 -9.65 18.58 2.89
CA ILE A 203 -10.19 17.57 3.80
C ILE A 203 -11.09 18.15 4.89
N ALA A 204 -11.11 19.47 5.01
CA ALA A 204 -11.95 20.23 5.94
C ALA A 204 -12.40 21.54 5.33
N SER A 205 -13.35 22.24 5.99
CA SER A 205 -13.83 23.53 5.53
C SER A 205 -12.73 24.60 5.55
N ASN A 206 -12.61 25.36 4.47
CA ASN A 206 -11.72 26.52 4.42
C ASN A 206 -12.32 27.77 5.12
N ALA A 207 -13.60 27.74 5.54
CA ALA A 207 -14.25 28.86 6.16
C ALA A 207 -13.72 29.17 7.56
N ASP A 208 -13.33 28.13 8.31
CA ASP A 208 -12.82 28.29 9.67
C ASP A 208 -11.30 28.06 9.77
N VAL A 209 -10.70 28.53 10.87
CA VAL A 209 -9.25 28.48 11.10
C VAL A 209 -8.77 27.03 11.26
N ASN A 210 -9.54 26.20 11.95
CA ASN A 210 -9.16 24.82 12.23
C ASN A 210 -9.20 23.97 10.94
N GLY A 211 -10.23 24.16 10.11
CA GLY A 211 -10.32 23.48 8.83
C GLY A 211 -9.19 23.89 7.88
N ARG A 212 -8.85 25.20 7.82
CA ARG A 212 -7.67 25.62 7.06
C ARG A 212 -6.38 25.00 7.58
N ALA A 213 -6.23 24.86 8.89
CA ALA A 213 -5.05 24.21 9.48
C ALA A 213 -4.94 22.74 9.06
N GLN A 214 -6.06 22.00 8.96
CA GLN A 214 -6.10 20.63 8.46
C GLN A 214 -5.77 20.54 6.97
N ASN A 215 -6.23 21.54 6.17
CA ASN A 215 -5.95 21.56 4.73
C ASN A 215 -4.46 21.81 4.43
N ARG A 216 -3.76 22.61 5.27
CA ARG A 216 -2.29 22.78 5.17
C ARG A 216 -1.58 21.54 5.66
N ARG A 217 -1.25 20.61 4.76
CA ARG A 217 -0.64 19.33 5.08
C ARG A 217 0.30 18.82 3.97
N VAL A 218 1.12 17.85 4.31
CA VAL A 218 1.79 16.98 3.33
C VAL A 218 1.32 15.56 3.58
N GLU A 219 0.95 14.87 2.52
CA GLU A 219 0.61 13.44 2.54
C GLU A 219 1.74 12.63 1.93
N VAL A 220 2.13 11.52 2.60
CA VAL A 220 2.99 10.50 2.02
C VAL A 220 2.17 9.24 1.82
N ASN A 221 1.96 8.89 0.56
CA ASN A 221 1.17 7.74 0.14
C ASN A 221 2.10 6.59 -0.24
N LEU A 222 1.96 5.45 0.43
CA LEU A 222 2.71 4.23 0.17
C LEU A 222 1.78 3.25 -0.52
N LYS A 223 2.17 2.80 -1.72
CA LYS A 223 1.38 1.89 -2.56
C LYS A 223 2.20 0.68 -2.96
N ALA A 224 1.52 -0.43 -3.24
CA ALA A 224 2.14 -1.57 -3.87
C ALA A 224 2.74 -1.21 -5.24
N ILE A 225 3.90 -1.76 -5.55
CA ILE A 225 4.44 -1.74 -6.91
C ILE A 225 3.76 -2.87 -7.69
N PRO A 226 3.02 -2.58 -8.77
CA PRO A 226 2.32 -3.60 -9.54
C PRO A 226 3.27 -4.70 -10.05
N GLY A 227 2.88 -5.96 -9.89
CA GLY A 227 3.63 -7.12 -10.39
C GLY A 227 4.85 -7.51 -9.56
N GLN A 228 5.16 -6.84 -8.45
CA GLN A 228 6.27 -7.21 -7.57
C GLN A 228 5.87 -8.31 -6.59
N GLN A 229 6.78 -9.28 -6.37
CA GLN A 229 6.66 -10.25 -5.29
C GLN A 229 7.22 -9.64 -4.00
N TYR A 230 6.39 -9.55 -2.96
CA TYR A 230 6.76 -8.95 -1.69
C TYR A 230 7.40 -9.99 -0.78
N GLN A 231 8.65 -9.74 -0.38
CA GLN A 231 9.38 -10.56 0.58
C GLN A 231 9.24 -9.98 1.99
N GLN A 232 9.25 -10.84 2.99
CA GLN A 232 9.20 -10.39 4.38
C GLN A 232 10.49 -9.60 4.72
N PRO A 233 10.39 -8.49 5.45
CA PRO A 233 11.55 -7.77 5.96
C PRO A 233 12.41 -8.72 6.80
N GLY A 234 13.71 -8.79 6.52
CA GLY A 234 14.65 -9.66 7.23
C GLY A 234 15.01 -10.98 6.55
N GLN A 235 14.36 -11.39 5.46
CA GLN A 235 14.72 -12.62 4.73
C GLN A 235 15.78 -12.43 3.64
N GLN A 236 16.31 -11.23 3.46
CA GLN A 236 17.30 -10.91 2.40
C GLN A 236 18.68 -11.56 2.57
N TYR A 237 18.96 -12.29 3.65
CA TYR A 237 20.30 -12.83 3.93
C TYR A 237 20.43 -14.37 3.86
N GLN A 238 19.43 -15.09 3.39
CA GLN A 238 19.56 -16.53 3.13
C GLN A 238 19.64 -16.80 1.63
N GLN A 239 20.72 -16.36 0.98
CA GLN A 239 21.14 -17.01 -0.24
C GLN A 239 21.74 -18.37 0.14
N PRO A 240 21.25 -19.51 -0.39
CA PRO A 240 21.93 -20.77 -0.20
C PRO A 240 23.30 -20.64 -0.83
N TYR A 241 24.36 -20.83 -0.06
CA TYR A 241 25.67 -21.15 -0.61
C TYR A 241 25.46 -22.40 -1.46
N GLN A 242 25.35 -22.23 -2.78
CA GLN A 242 25.45 -23.34 -3.70
C GLN A 242 26.86 -23.92 -3.52
N GLN A 243 26.91 -25.13 -3.01
CA GLN A 243 28.08 -25.98 -2.97
C GLN A 243 28.64 -26.10 -4.40
N GLN A 244 29.55 -25.23 -4.77
CA GLN A 244 30.54 -25.51 -5.79
C GLN A 244 31.67 -26.28 -5.11
N GLY A 245 31.69 -27.57 -5.34
CA GLY A 245 32.79 -28.37 -4.86
C GLY A 245 32.45 -29.83 -4.83
N GLN A 246 32.65 -30.54 -5.94
CA GLN A 246 33.40 -31.79 -6.00
C GLN A 246 33.29 -32.35 -7.43
N GLN A 247 34.20 -31.96 -8.26
CA GLN A 247 34.70 -32.83 -9.35
C GLN A 247 36.21 -32.93 -9.11
N TYR A 248 36.63 -34.06 -8.54
CA TYR A 248 37.91 -34.69 -8.75
C TYR A 248 37.69 -36.19 -8.83
#